data_4857b2cc6ce1df0bf0a1c064275fb691
#
_entry.id   4857b2cc6ce1df0bf0a1c064275fb691
#
_cell.length_a   1.000
_cell.length_b   1.000
_cell.length_c   1.000
_cell.angle_alpha   90.00
_cell.angle_beta   90.00
_cell.angle_gamma   90.00
#
_symmetry.space_group_name_H-M   'P 1'
#
loop_
_entity.id
_entity.type
_entity.pdbx_description
1 polymer ?
#
loop_
_entity_poly.entity_id
_entity_poly.type
_entity_poly.pdbx_seq_one_letter_code
_entity_poly.pdbx_strand_id
1 'polypeptide(L)'
;EAADEYKVREQIIYQQRAISYNFSTKEKLWTVTTINTATGEEMAYTCQFIFGCSGYYNYTKGYTPEFKDQTSFDGEIIHPQKWPENLDVTNKKIVVIGSGATAVTIVPELANESAEVIMLQRSPTYIGALPNKDSTANARLYSKMKTMVFSVNYNLWYLN
;
A
#
# COMPACT_ATOMS: atom_id res chain seq x y z
N GLU A 1 7.42 -15.16 2.14
CA GLU A 1 6.77 -16.47 2.27
C GLU A 1 5.93 -16.78 1.02
N ALA A 2 4.76 -16.13 0.80
CA ALA A 2 3.92 -16.41 -0.38
C ALA A 2 4.64 -16.18 -1.71
N ALA A 3 5.41 -15.09 -1.85
CA ALA A 3 6.15 -14.79 -3.07
C ALA A 3 7.25 -15.83 -3.37
N ASP A 4 7.79 -16.45 -2.35
CA ASP A 4 8.81 -17.51 -2.50
C ASP A 4 8.13 -18.86 -2.80
N GLU A 5 7.03 -19.17 -2.12
CA GLU A 5 6.22 -20.38 -2.34
C GLU A 5 5.75 -20.50 -3.79
N TYR A 6 5.31 -19.37 -4.39
CA TYR A 6 4.81 -19.32 -5.77
C TYR A 6 5.86 -18.85 -6.79
N LYS A 7 7.13 -18.73 -6.42
CA LYS A 7 8.24 -18.27 -7.28
C LYS A 7 7.97 -16.93 -7.97
N VAL A 8 7.18 -16.07 -7.31
CA VAL A 8 6.81 -14.76 -7.86
C VAL A 8 8.01 -13.82 -7.87
N ARG A 9 8.92 -13.93 -6.89
CA ARG A 9 10.10 -13.08 -6.76
C ARG A 9 10.98 -13.09 -8.01
N GLU A 10 11.13 -14.25 -8.63
CA GLU A 10 11.96 -14.43 -9.83
C GLU A 10 11.37 -13.72 -11.07
N GLN A 11 10.08 -13.38 -11.03
CA GLN A 11 9.36 -12.74 -12.12
C GLN A 11 9.21 -11.22 -11.94
N ILE A 12 9.60 -10.70 -10.78
CA ILE A 12 9.50 -9.25 -10.50
C ILE A 12 10.71 -8.54 -11.10
N ILE A 13 10.44 -7.57 -11.96
CA ILE A 13 11.46 -6.66 -12.48
C ILE A 13 11.43 -5.40 -11.61
N TYR A 14 12.46 -5.22 -10.80
CA TYR A 14 12.58 -4.09 -9.89
C TYR A 14 13.11 -2.84 -10.60
N GLN A 15 13.00 -1.69 -9.92
CA GLN A 15 13.50 -0.39 -10.39
C GLN A 15 12.91 0.07 -11.73
N GLN A 16 11.75 -0.44 -12.11
CA GLN A 16 11.03 -0.06 -13.31
C GLN A 16 9.82 0.79 -12.97
N ARG A 17 9.87 2.07 -13.32
CA ARG A 17 8.73 2.98 -13.18
C ARG A 17 8.00 3.07 -14.51
N ALA A 18 6.76 2.63 -14.57
CA ALA A 18 5.91 2.79 -15.74
C ALA A 18 5.59 4.28 -15.96
N ILE A 19 5.81 4.77 -17.17
CA ILE A 19 5.63 6.16 -17.56
C ILE A 19 4.55 6.34 -18.62
N SER A 20 4.24 5.31 -19.40
CA SER A 20 3.12 5.34 -20.36
C SER A 20 2.52 3.97 -20.60
N TYR A 21 1.26 3.97 -21.02
CA TYR A 21 0.47 2.78 -21.39
C TYR A 21 -0.26 3.09 -22.69
N ASN A 22 0.03 2.36 -23.76
CA ASN A 22 -0.59 2.55 -25.06
C ASN A 22 -1.18 1.24 -25.57
N PHE A 23 -2.47 1.25 -25.94
CA PHE A 23 -3.13 0.09 -26.51
C PHE A 23 -3.21 0.19 -28.04
N SER A 24 -2.73 -0.83 -28.75
CA SER A 24 -2.87 -0.97 -30.18
C SER A 24 -4.10 -1.81 -30.51
N THR A 25 -5.13 -1.20 -31.05
CA THR A 25 -6.34 -1.91 -31.50
C THR A 25 -6.04 -2.89 -32.65
N LYS A 26 -5.07 -2.55 -33.50
CA LYS A 26 -4.65 -3.39 -34.62
C LYS A 26 -3.96 -4.68 -34.15
N GLU A 27 -3.05 -4.54 -33.18
CA GLU A 27 -2.23 -5.63 -32.67
C GLU A 27 -2.89 -6.32 -31.46
N LYS A 28 -3.91 -5.68 -30.87
CA LYS A 28 -4.61 -6.12 -29.65
C LYS A 28 -3.66 -6.31 -28.47
N LEU A 29 -2.67 -5.42 -28.36
CA LEU A 29 -1.63 -5.45 -27.35
C LEU A 29 -1.46 -4.10 -26.67
N TRP A 30 -1.15 -4.14 -25.41
CA TRP A 30 -0.63 -3.02 -24.66
C TRP A 30 0.89 -2.91 -24.83
N THR A 31 1.38 -1.69 -24.99
CA THR A 31 2.79 -1.36 -24.82
C THR A 31 2.94 -0.53 -23.56
N VAL A 32 3.70 -1.03 -22.60
CA VAL A 32 4.04 -0.34 -21.37
C VAL A 32 5.46 0.17 -21.48
N THR A 33 5.64 1.49 -21.49
CA THR A 33 6.97 2.08 -21.44
C THR A 33 7.35 2.33 -19.99
N THR A 34 8.53 1.91 -19.62
CA THR A 34 9.09 2.07 -18.28
C THR A 34 10.43 2.79 -18.36
N ILE A 35 10.82 3.40 -17.25
CA ILE A 35 12.16 3.95 -17.04
C ILE A 35 12.82 3.26 -15.86
N ASN A 36 14.04 2.79 -16.05
CA ASN A 36 14.83 2.27 -14.95
C ASN A 36 15.24 3.42 -14.03
N THR A 37 14.83 3.35 -12.77
CA THR A 37 15.03 4.44 -11.80
C THR A 37 16.49 4.60 -11.37
N ALA A 38 17.35 3.60 -11.59
CA ALA A 38 18.77 3.66 -11.27
C ALA A 38 19.61 4.16 -12.46
N THR A 39 19.30 3.73 -13.70
CA THR A 39 20.10 4.04 -14.89
C THR A 39 19.49 5.13 -15.77
N GLY A 40 18.18 5.39 -15.65
CA GLY A 40 17.45 6.28 -16.53
C GLY A 40 17.10 5.68 -17.90
N GLU A 41 17.42 4.42 -18.14
CA GLU A 41 17.15 3.73 -19.41
C GLU A 41 15.68 3.45 -19.59
N GLU A 42 15.15 3.72 -20.78
CA GLU A 42 13.78 3.39 -21.15
C GLU A 42 13.68 1.98 -21.71
N MET A 43 12.65 1.26 -21.30
CA MET A 43 12.33 -0.08 -21.81
C MET A 43 10.83 -0.17 -22.15
N ALA A 44 10.51 -1.00 -23.13
CA ALA A 44 9.14 -1.26 -23.54
C ALA A 44 8.79 -2.73 -23.37
N TYR A 45 7.63 -2.98 -22.76
CA TYR A 45 7.06 -4.31 -22.58
C TYR A 45 5.71 -4.40 -23.28
N THR A 46 5.40 -5.54 -23.86
CA THR A 46 4.09 -5.79 -24.48
C THR A 46 3.32 -6.85 -23.70
N CYS A 47 2.00 -6.67 -23.57
CA CYS A 47 1.11 -7.62 -22.91
C CYS A 47 -0.32 -7.50 -23.43
N GLN A 48 -1.13 -8.54 -23.22
CA GLN A 48 -2.55 -8.52 -23.52
C GLN A 48 -3.37 -7.81 -22.44
N PHE A 49 -2.94 -7.89 -21.18
CA PHE A 49 -3.66 -7.33 -20.04
C PHE A 49 -2.71 -6.60 -19.09
N ILE A 50 -3.19 -5.50 -18.51
CA ILE A 50 -2.50 -4.76 -17.45
C ILE A 50 -3.34 -4.82 -16.18
N PHE A 51 -2.73 -5.25 -15.08
CA PHE A 51 -3.29 -5.12 -13.75
C PHE A 51 -2.65 -3.93 -13.03
N GLY A 52 -3.42 -2.86 -12.85
CA GLY A 52 -2.96 -1.67 -12.14
C GLY A 52 -3.09 -1.85 -10.63
N CYS A 53 -2.02 -2.28 -9.97
CA CYS A 53 -2.00 -2.53 -8.52
C CYS A 53 -1.24 -1.45 -7.74
N SER A 54 -1.06 -0.26 -8.32
CA SER A 54 -0.32 0.84 -7.71
C SER A 54 -1.04 1.53 -6.55
N GLY A 55 -2.33 1.24 -6.35
CA GLY A 55 -3.13 1.94 -5.35
C GLY A 55 -3.43 3.39 -5.74
N TYR A 56 -3.89 4.18 -4.78
CA TYR A 56 -4.31 5.58 -4.99
C TYR A 56 -3.51 6.59 -4.16
N TYR A 57 -2.56 6.14 -3.37
CA TYR A 57 -1.69 7.04 -2.62
C TYR A 57 -0.56 7.60 -3.48
N ASN A 58 -0.19 8.84 -3.24
CA ASN A 58 1.01 9.42 -3.83
C ASN A 58 2.25 8.88 -3.11
N TYR A 59 3.15 8.23 -3.86
CA TYR A 59 4.36 7.61 -3.30
C TYR A 59 5.45 8.61 -2.90
N THR A 60 5.42 9.81 -3.48
CA THR A 60 6.48 10.81 -3.24
C THR A 60 6.16 11.73 -2.06
N LYS A 61 4.85 12.00 -1.84
CA LYS A 61 4.41 12.93 -0.80
C LYS A 61 3.05 12.51 -0.26
N GLY A 62 2.99 12.25 1.04
CA GLY A 62 1.71 12.10 1.75
C GLY A 62 0.96 13.43 1.87
N TYR A 63 -0.36 13.36 1.98
CA TYR A 63 -1.17 14.53 2.26
C TYR A 63 -0.94 14.98 3.70
N THR A 64 -0.38 16.17 3.85
CA THR A 64 -0.20 16.81 5.16
C THR A 64 -0.97 18.11 5.13
N PRO A 65 -2.07 18.23 5.88
CA PRO A 65 -2.81 19.50 6.00
C PRO A 65 -1.95 20.55 6.71
N GLU A 66 -2.12 21.79 6.34
CA GLU A 66 -1.53 22.91 7.07
C GLU A 66 -2.38 23.22 8.30
N PHE A 67 -1.78 23.13 9.47
CA PHE A 67 -2.42 23.51 10.72
C PHE A 67 -2.03 24.94 11.11
N LYS A 68 -3.00 25.68 11.63
CA LYS A 68 -2.73 27.02 12.16
C LYS A 68 -1.65 26.92 13.28
N ASP A 69 -0.69 27.80 13.23
CA ASP A 69 0.41 27.90 14.21
C ASP A 69 1.28 26.64 14.34
N GLN A 70 1.29 25.78 13.30
CA GLN A 70 2.11 24.55 13.28
C GLN A 70 3.59 24.81 13.56
N THR A 71 4.11 25.95 13.12
CA THR A 71 5.51 26.35 13.32
C THR A 71 5.85 26.71 14.77
N SER A 72 4.87 26.91 15.63
CA SER A 72 5.06 27.15 17.07
C SER A 72 5.18 25.87 17.89
N PHE A 73 4.98 24.73 17.27
CA PHE A 73 5.13 23.43 17.91
C PHE A 73 6.60 23.00 17.92
N ASP A 74 7.17 22.90 19.11
CA ASP A 74 8.59 22.53 19.29
C ASP A 74 8.88 21.04 19.14
N GLY A 75 7.83 20.21 19.03
CA GLY A 75 7.96 18.77 18.87
C GLY A 75 8.16 18.35 17.41
N GLU A 76 8.46 17.08 17.22
CA GLU A 76 8.63 16.48 15.91
C GLU A 76 7.27 16.15 15.27
N ILE A 77 7.09 16.51 14.00
CA ILE A 77 5.90 16.20 13.21
C ILE A 77 6.28 15.19 12.12
N ILE A 78 5.70 14.01 12.18
CA ILE A 78 6.04 12.89 11.31
C ILE A 78 4.83 12.48 10.48
N HIS A 79 5.04 12.31 9.17
CA HIS A 79 4.07 11.65 8.31
C HIS A 79 4.42 10.16 8.18
N PRO A 80 3.47 9.21 8.38
CA PRO A 80 3.74 7.76 8.40
C PRO A 80 4.43 7.19 7.14
N GLN A 81 4.29 7.84 5.98
CA GLN A 81 5.02 7.44 4.77
C GLN A 81 6.53 7.74 4.83
N LYS A 82 6.96 8.57 5.76
CA LYS A 82 8.36 8.96 5.96
C LYS A 82 8.74 8.73 7.42
N TRP A 83 8.51 7.50 7.89
CA TRP A 83 8.85 7.11 9.24
C TRP A 83 10.37 7.10 9.42
N PRO A 84 10.92 7.82 10.40
CA PRO A 84 12.35 7.80 10.67
C PRO A 84 12.77 6.42 11.22
N GLU A 85 13.85 5.85 10.69
CA GLU A 85 14.31 4.51 11.11
C GLU A 85 14.71 4.43 12.60
N ASN A 86 15.19 5.54 13.17
CA ASN A 86 15.68 5.62 14.54
C ASN A 86 14.77 6.50 15.43
N LEU A 87 13.47 6.50 15.20
CA LEU A 87 12.55 7.29 16.01
C LEU A 87 12.46 6.72 17.42
N ASP A 88 12.93 7.48 18.41
CA ASP A 88 12.74 7.16 19.81
C ASP A 88 11.45 7.78 20.35
N VAL A 89 10.51 6.94 20.69
CA VAL A 89 9.19 7.30 21.26
C VAL A 89 9.08 7.06 22.75
N THR A 90 10.16 6.57 23.37
CA THR A 90 10.20 6.19 24.80
C THR A 90 9.87 7.39 25.68
N ASN A 91 8.94 7.23 26.60
CA ASN A 91 8.47 8.25 27.53
C ASN A 91 7.94 9.55 26.90
N LYS A 92 7.62 9.55 25.61
CA LYS A 92 7.04 10.72 24.92
C LYS A 92 5.51 10.69 24.96
N LYS A 93 4.93 11.90 24.90
CA LYS A 93 3.50 12.07 24.66
C LYS A 93 3.29 12.28 23.16
N ILE A 94 2.46 11.46 22.56
CA ILE A 94 2.27 11.41 21.12
C ILE A 94 0.81 11.70 20.78
N VAL A 95 0.60 12.56 19.81
CA VAL A 95 -0.72 12.82 19.24
C VAL A 95 -0.76 12.24 17.84
N VAL A 96 -1.63 11.27 17.60
CA VAL A 96 -1.88 10.68 16.28
C VAL A 96 -3.12 11.35 15.68
N ILE A 97 -2.93 12.13 14.61
CA ILE A 97 -4.02 12.83 13.94
C ILE A 97 -4.59 11.97 12.82
N GLY A 98 -5.78 11.49 12.99
CA GLY A 98 -6.50 10.61 12.06
C GLY A 98 -7.00 9.33 12.73
N SER A 99 -7.91 8.65 12.05
CA SER A 99 -8.52 7.39 12.51
C SER A 99 -8.64 6.34 11.39
N GLY A 100 -7.90 6.51 10.30
CA GLY A 100 -7.86 5.54 9.20
C GLY A 100 -7.04 4.29 9.54
N ALA A 101 -6.90 3.38 8.57
CA ALA A 101 -6.17 2.11 8.73
C ALA A 101 -4.76 2.31 9.29
N THR A 102 -4.05 3.33 8.84
CA THR A 102 -2.70 3.65 9.35
C THR A 102 -2.72 3.99 10.84
N ALA A 103 -3.64 4.84 11.30
CA ALA A 103 -3.76 5.20 12.71
C ALA A 103 -4.11 3.97 13.57
N VAL A 104 -5.03 3.12 13.10
CA VAL A 104 -5.42 1.87 13.79
C VAL A 104 -4.24 0.92 13.95
N THR A 105 -3.30 0.92 13.02
CA THR A 105 -2.09 0.10 13.10
C THR A 105 -1.03 0.71 14.00
N ILE A 106 -0.81 2.04 13.92
CA ILE A 106 0.29 2.71 14.63
C ILE A 106 -0.01 2.90 16.12
N VAL A 107 -1.26 3.24 16.47
CA VAL A 107 -1.62 3.60 17.86
C VAL A 107 -1.31 2.49 18.86
N PRO A 108 -1.66 1.20 18.62
CA PRO A 108 -1.31 0.13 19.55
C PRO A 108 0.20 -0.05 19.74
N GLU A 109 0.97 0.05 18.66
CA GLU A 109 2.44 -0.09 18.73
C GLU A 109 3.07 1.05 19.53
N LEU A 110 2.67 2.29 19.23
CA LEU A 110 3.14 3.45 19.98
C LEU A 110 2.77 3.39 21.47
N ALA A 111 1.58 2.86 21.79
CA ALA A 111 1.14 2.76 23.17
C ALA A 111 1.96 1.76 24.01
N ASN A 112 2.66 0.81 23.40
CA ASN A 112 3.53 -0.12 24.08
C ASN A 112 4.86 0.51 24.52
N GLU A 113 5.32 1.57 23.84
CA GLU A 113 6.66 2.15 24.01
C GLU A 113 6.64 3.58 24.57
N SER A 114 5.58 4.35 24.28
CA SER A 114 5.47 5.75 24.68
C SER A 114 4.83 5.93 26.07
N ALA A 115 4.95 7.12 26.64
CA ALA A 115 4.31 7.46 27.92
C ALA A 115 2.78 7.66 27.77
N GLU A 116 2.34 8.24 26.66
CA GLU A 116 0.93 8.53 26.40
C GLU A 116 0.70 8.65 24.90
N VAL A 117 -0.38 8.04 24.39
CA VAL A 117 -0.83 8.20 23.01
C VAL A 117 -2.25 8.75 23.00
N ILE A 118 -2.43 9.86 22.31
CA ILE A 118 -3.74 10.50 22.10
C ILE A 118 -4.10 10.40 20.63
N MET A 119 -5.21 9.73 20.30
CA MET A 119 -5.73 9.70 18.94
C MET A 119 -6.74 10.83 18.73
N LEU A 120 -6.40 11.80 17.88
CA LEU A 120 -7.29 12.88 17.49
C LEU A 120 -8.02 12.52 16.20
N GLN A 121 -9.34 12.36 16.26
CA GLN A 121 -10.13 11.97 15.09
C GLN A 121 -11.28 12.96 14.83
N ARG A 122 -11.54 13.21 13.56
CA ARG A 122 -12.67 14.05 13.13
C ARG A 122 -14.01 13.33 13.28
N SER A 123 -14.01 12.05 12.94
CA SER A 123 -15.17 11.16 13.03
C SER A 123 -14.75 9.77 13.44
N PRO A 124 -15.58 9.03 14.18
CA PRO A 124 -15.24 7.68 14.59
C PRO A 124 -15.11 6.74 13.39
N THR A 125 -14.17 5.80 13.51
CA THR A 125 -13.96 4.73 12.54
C THR A 125 -14.50 3.42 13.11
N TYR A 126 -15.21 2.65 12.28
CA TYR A 126 -15.64 1.30 12.66
C TYR A 126 -14.43 0.36 12.65
N ILE A 127 -14.17 -0.28 13.77
CA ILE A 127 -13.09 -1.25 13.92
C ILE A 127 -13.71 -2.60 14.25
N GLY A 128 -13.49 -3.58 13.38
CA GLY A 128 -13.87 -4.96 13.61
C GLY A 128 -12.66 -5.79 14.05
N ALA A 129 -12.73 -6.45 15.19
CA ALA A 129 -11.73 -7.40 15.62
C ALA A 129 -12.11 -8.82 15.18
N LEU A 130 -11.22 -9.48 14.46
CA LEU A 130 -11.34 -10.88 14.11
C LEU A 130 -10.20 -11.67 14.76
N PRO A 131 -10.46 -12.89 15.26
CA PRO A 131 -9.39 -13.72 15.80
C PRO A 131 -8.34 -14.00 14.73
N ASN A 132 -7.09 -13.72 15.03
CA ASN A 132 -5.98 -14.11 14.17
C ASN A 132 -5.75 -15.61 14.30
N LYS A 133 -6.07 -16.36 13.27
CA LYS A 133 -5.89 -17.82 13.22
C LYS A 133 -5.06 -18.18 12.00
N ASP A 134 -4.16 -19.12 12.16
CA ASP A 134 -3.43 -19.69 11.04
C ASP A 134 -4.38 -20.34 10.05
N SER A 135 -4.15 -20.09 8.77
CA SER A 135 -4.96 -20.68 7.70
C SER A 135 -4.71 -22.19 7.64
N THR A 136 -5.76 -22.97 7.78
CA THR A 136 -5.68 -24.41 7.53
C THR A 136 -5.47 -24.67 6.04
N ALA A 137 -4.96 -25.87 5.69
CA ALA A 137 -4.77 -26.27 4.29
C ALA A 137 -6.08 -26.12 3.46
N ASN A 138 -7.21 -26.46 4.06
CA ASN A 138 -8.53 -26.33 3.43
C ASN A 138 -8.94 -24.86 3.21
N ALA A 139 -8.64 -23.96 4.16
CA ALA A 139 -8.91 -22.54 4.01
C ALA A 139 -8.02 -21.90 2.92
N ARG A 140 -6.76 -22.33 2.81
CA ARG A 140 -5.86 -21.94 1.72
C ARG A 140 -6.35 -22.41 0.35
N LEU A 141 -6.84 -23.64 0.25
CA LEU A 141 -7.44 -24.17 -0.97
C LEU A 141 -8.71 -23.41 -1.37
N TYR A 142 -9.58 -23.11 -0.40
CA TYR A 142 -10.81 -22.35 -0.63
C TYR A 142 -10.52 -20.91 -1.07
N SER A 143 -9.52 -20.26 -0.52
CA SER A 143 -9.06 -18.94 -0.94
C SER A 143 -8.54 -18.94 -2.38
N LYS A 144 -7.76 -19.96 -2.76
CA LYS A 144 -7.31 -20.16 -4.15
C LYS A 144 -8.49 -20.34 -5.13
N MET A 145 -9.49 -21.16 -4.76
CA MET A 145 -10.70 -21.34 -5.58
C MET A 145 -11.52 -20.06 -5.70
N LYS A 146 -11.69 -19.29 -4.62
CA LYS A 146 -12.36 -17.98 -4.68
C LYS A 146 -11.63 -17.00 -5.57
N THR A 147 -10.33 -16.92 -5.49
CA THR A 147 -9.51 -16.05 -6.35
C THR A 147 -9.66 -16.43 -7.83
N MET A 148 -9.71 -17.71 -8.15
CA MET A 148 -10.00 -18.17 -9.52
C MET A 148 -11.41 -17.77 -9.98
N VAL A 149 -12.43 -17.92 -9.13
CA VAL A 149 -13.83 -17.55 -9.46
C VAL A 149 -13.97 -16.03 -9.61
N PHE A 150 -13.33 -15.22 -8.77
CA PHE A 150 -13.32 -13.77 -8.94
C PHE A 150 -12.58 -13.34 -10.21
N SER A 151 -11.49 -13.98 -10.57
CA SER A 151 -10.77 -13.70 -11.82
C SER A 151 -11.62 -13.98 -13.05
N VAL A 152 -12.37 -15.08 -13.06
CA VAL A 152 -13.31 -15.44 -14.15
C VAL A 152 -14.50 -14.47 -14.22
N ASN A 153 -15.07 -14.04 -13.09
CA ASN A 153 -16.19 -13.10 -13.06
C ASN A 153 -15.77 -11.66 -13.45
N TYR A 154 -14.56 -11.21 -13.15
CA TYR A 154 -14.07 -9.89 -13.60
C TYR A 154 -13.92 -9.85 -15.13
N ASN A 155 -13.53 -10.94 -15.75
CA ASN A 155 -13.46 -11.02 -17.22
C ASN A 155 -14.84 -10.95 -17.90
N LEU A 156 -15.93 -11.31 -17.21
CA LEU A 156 -17.31 -11.19 -17.72
C LEU A 156 -17.89 -9.77 -17.63
N TRP A 157 -17.35 -8.90 -16.75
CA TRP A 157 -17.81 -7.51 -16.58
C TRP A 157 -17.19 -6.52 -17.57
N TYR A 158 -16.09 -6.88 -18.23
CA TYR A 158 -15.44 -6.05 -19.24
C TYR A 158 -15.77 -6.46 -20.68
N LEU A 159 -16.68 -7.40 -20.90
CA LEU A 159 -17.09 -7.87 -22.22
C LEU A 159 -18.51 -7.44 -22.61
N ASN A 160 -19.14 -6.50 -21.90
CA ASN A 160 -20.41 -5.87 -22.29
C ASN A 160 -20.25 -4.38 -22.46
#